data_9d9a08d027bc61e59a0277e57a4b4304
#
_entry.id   9d9a08d027bc61e59a0277e57a4b4304
#
_cell.length_a   1.000
_cell.length_b   1.000
_cell.length_c   1.000
_cell.angle_alpha   90.00
_cell.angle_beta   90.00
_cell.angle_gamma   90.00
#
_symmetry.space_group_name_H-M   'P 1'
#
loop_
_entity.id
_entity.type
_entity.pdbx_description
1 polymer ?
#
loop_
_entity_poly.entity_id
_entity_poly.type
_entity_poly.pdbx_seq_one_letter_code
_entity_poly.pdbx_strand_id
1 'polypeptide(L)'
;VAKYFKPATQTLTVSLHEKARQLEKGYTFENRYSTLTYQDSDGDTHYLDQSGNDSEDSEEPLDWVAFKNQFFSCAFIAGQTFGNAKLYSNTLEQGSGFLKEYDVQANTAFDPTGKQPTQMQFYFGPNHFQTLQAHNDLSVNGKDLELEELVDLGWPLFRWINRFITLYIFDWLKGWGLNMGIVLLIM
;
A
#
# COMPACT_ATOMS: atom_id res chain seq x y z
N VAL A 1 22.23 20.25 -8.74
CA VAL A 1 21.82 19.57 -7.49
C VAL A 1 23.05 19.32 -6.64
N ALA A 2 24.13 18.71 -7.14
CA ALA A 2 25.36 18.41 -6.39
C ALA A 2 25.99 19.60 -5.62
N LYS A 3 25.78 20.82 -6.07
CA LYS A 3 26.28 22.04 -5.43
C LYS A 3 25.73 22.29 -4.02
N TYR A 4 24.56 21.74 -3.71
CA TYR A 4 23.84 22.01 -2.46
C TYR A 4 23.96 20.86 -1.44
N PHE A 5 24.53 19.72 -1.83
CA PHE A 5 24.70 18.57 -0.95
C PHE A 5 26.18 18.39 -0.57
N LYS A 6 26.39 17.94 0.65
CA LYS A 6 27.75 17.53 1.06
C LYS A 6 28.17 16.30 0.27
N PRO A 7 29.44 16.18 -0.17
CA PRO A 7 29.91 15.02 -0.94
C PRO A 7 29.71 13.66 -0.22
N ALA A 8 29.63 13.69 1.10
CA ALA A 8 29.43 12.49 1.93
C ALA A 8 27.95 12.09 2.09
N THR A 9 26.98 12.87 1.54
CA THR A 9 25.56 12.56 1.63
C THR A 9 25.23 11.42 0.67
N GLN A 10 24.99 10.22 1.20
CA GLN A 10 24.64 9.04 0.41
C GLN A 10 23.21 8.56 0.64
N THR A 11 22.49 9.23 1.52
CA THR A 11 21.13 8.83 1.92
C THR A 11 20.26 10.07 2.07
N LEU A 12 19.01 9.97 1.63
CA LEU A 12 17.95 10.93 1.91
C LEU A 12 16.90 10.26 2.81
N THR A 13 16.39 11.03 3.77
CA THR A 13 15.21 10.62 4.52
C THR A 13 13.98 11.21 3.83
N VAL A 14 13.03 10.35 3.52
CA VAL A 14 11.71 10.73 3.02
C VAL A 14 10.72 10.61 4.16
N SER A 15 9.91 11.65 4.36
CA SER A 15 8.85 11.65 5.35
C SER A 15 7.51 11.79 4.66
N LEU A 16 6.59 10.88 4.99
CA LEU A 16 5.21 10.89 4.52
C LEU A 16 4.28 11.00 5.72
N HIS A 17 3.29 11.85 5.59
CA HIS A 17 2.25 12.03 6.59
C HIS A 17 0.88 12.03 5.93
N GLU A 18 -0.06 11.25 6.46
CA GLU A 18 -1.43 11.21 5.99
C GLU A 18 -2.41 11.18 7.16
N LYS A 19 -3.51 11.93 7.03
CA LYS A 19 -4.71 11.78 7.87
C LYS A 19 -5.82 11.14 7.04
N ALA A 20 -6.11 9.88 7.32
CA ALA A 20 -7.18 9.13 6.69
C ALA A 20 -8.53 9.73 7.09
N ARG A 21 -9.22 10.36 6.13
CA ARG A 21 -10.53 10.98 6.37
C ARG A 21 -11.62 9.93 6.44
N GLN A 22 -12.53 10.08 7.40
CA GLN A 22 -13.76 9.29 7.44
C GLN A 22 -14.67 9.68 6.27
N LEU A 23 -15.04 8.72 5.44
CA LEU A 23 -15.91 8.91 4.26
C LEU A 23 -17.27 8.23 4.44
N GLU A 24 -17.32 7.17 5.26
CA GLU A 24 -18.51 6.39 5.52
C GLU A 24 -19.15 6.72 6.87
N LYS A 25 -20.44 6.36 7.03
CA LYS A 25 -21.17 6.60 8.29
C LYS A 25 -20.68 5.71 9.43
N GLY A 26 -20.15 4.53 9.11
CA GLY A 26 -19.75 3.52 10.07
C GLY A 26 -18.27 3.63 10.45
N TYR A 27 -17.91 4.52 11.39
CA TYR A 27 -16.54 4.72 11.84
C TYR A 27 -15.80 3.41 12.15
N THR A 28 -16.36 2.54 12.99
CA THR A 28 -15.70 1.30 13.44
C THR A 28 -15.40 0.37 12.28
N PHE A 29 -16.31 0.27 11.31
CA PHE A 29 -16.13 -0.56 10.14
C PHE A 29 -15.05 0.00 9.23
N GLU A 30 -15.16 1.28 8.87
CA GLU A 30 -14.20 1.94 7.98
C GLU A 30 -12.80 1.99 8.59
N ASN A 31 -12.70 2.26 9.92
CA ASN A 31 -11.43 2.30 10.63
C ASN A 31 -10.68 0.97 10.59
N ARG A 32 -11.40 -0.17 10.64
CA ARG A 32 -10.81 -1.50 10.54
C ARG A 32 -10.12 -1.75 9.20
N TYR A 33 -10.63 -1.15 8.12
CA TYR A 33 -10.06 -1.31 6.78
C TYR A 33 -9.04 -0.23 6.42
N SER A 34 -8.80 0.71 7.34
CA SER A 34 -7.78 1.75 7.16
C SER A 34 -6.50 1.32 7.87
N THR A 35 -5.47 1.00 7.08
CA THR A 35 -4.20 0.45 7.61
C THR A 35 -3.00 1.07 6.91
N LEU A 36 -1.88 1.14 7.64
CA LEU A 36 -0.57 1.31 7.04
C LEU A 36 -0.05 -0.09 6.72
N THR A 37 0.19 -0.35 5.43
CA THR A 37 0.65 -1.62 4.89
C THR A 37 2.00 -1.40 4.22
N TYR A 38 2.89 -2.37 4.28
CA TYR A 38 4.22 -2.27 3.65
C TYR A 38 4.68 -3.65 3.19
N GLN A 39 5.56 -3.68 2.21
CA GLN A 39 6.21 -4.89 1.74
C GLN A 39 7.72 -4.78 1.98
N ASP A 40 8.29 -5.82 2.56
CA ASP A 40 9.74 -5.93 2.70
C ASP A 40 10.41 -6.37 1.39
N SER A 41 11.73 -6.35 1.38
CA SER A 41 12.52 -6.72 0.20
C SER A 41 12.49 -8.21 -0.13
N ASP A 42 12.00 -9.05 0.77
CA ASP A 42 11.82 -10.49 0.57
C ASP A 42 10.47 -10.80 -0.10
N GLY A 43 9.57 -9.79 -0.20
CA GLY A 43 8.28 -9.87 -0.84
C GLY A 43 7.13 -10.15 0.13
N ASP A 44 7.39 -10.20 1.43
CA ASP A 44 6.34 -10.41 2.43
C ASP A 44 5.62 -9.09 2.73
N THR A 45 4.28 -9.16 2.71
CA THR A 45 3.42 -8.00 2.98
C THR A 45 2.94 -8.00 4.42
N HIS A 46 3.16 -6.89 5.09
CA HIS A 46 2.83 -6.65 6.50
C HIS A 46 1.89 -5.45 6.65
N TYR A 47 1.23 -5.36 7.80
CA TYR A 47 0.41 -4.19 8.14
C TYR A 47 0.46 -3.90 9.64
N LEU A 48 0.36 -2.62 10.00
CA LEU A 48 0.22 -2.21 11.40
C LEU A 48 -1.19 -2.53 11.92
N ASP A 49 -1.32 -2.65 13.26
CA ASP A 49 -2.59 -3.01 13.92
C ASP A 49 -3.75 -2.14 13.42
N GLN A 50 -4.82 -2.83 13.05
CA GLN A 50 -6.04 -2.22 12.54
C GLN A 50 -6.92 -1.62 13.64
N SER A 51 -6.73 -2.04 14.89
CA SER A 51 -7.65 -1.71 15.99
C SER A 51 -7.15 -0.63 16.93
N GLY A 52 -5.87 -0.28 16.90
CA GLY A 52 -5.25 0.62 17.85
C GLY A 52 -4.17 1.51 17.27
N ASN A 53 -3.34 2.02 18.17
CA ASN A 53 -2.11 2.69 17.80
C ASN A 53 -1.02 1.63 17.71
N ASP A 54 -0.20 1.73 16.66
CA ASP A 54 0.87 0.79 16.43
C ASP A 54 2.06 1.46 15.75
N SER A 55 3.23 0.86 15.89
CA SER A 55 4.45 1.37 15.27
C SER A 55 5.43 0.24 14.99
N GLU A 56 6.17 0.38 13.90
CA GLU A 56 7.22 -0.54 13.49
C GLU A 56 8.48 0.23 13.13
N ASP A 57 9.60 -0.20 13.67
CA ASP A 57 10.94 0.24 13.28
C ASP A 57 11.56 -0.89 12.43
N SER A 58 11.33 -0.86 11.12
CA SER A 58 11.86 -1.88 10.21
C SER A 58 13.34 -1.65 9.95
N GLU A 59 14.15 -2.64 10.29
CA GLU A 59 15.57 -2.70 9.89
C GLU A 59 15.73 -3.32 8.50
N GLU A 60 14.74 -4.10 8.05
CA GLU A 60 14.70 -4.69 6.72
C GLU A 60 14.33 -3.65 5.67
N PRO A 61 14.96 -3.71 4.48
CA PRO A 61 14.60 -2.82 3.40
C PRO A 61 13.16 -3.05 2.93
N LEU A 62 12.45 -1.97 2.57
CA LEU A 62 11.08 -2.03 2.09
C LEU A 62 11.02 -1.73 0.60
N ASP A 63 10.17 -2.43 -0.14
CA ASP A 63 9.92 -2.15 -1.55
C ASP A 63 8.85 -1.06 -1.71
N TRP A 64 7.82 -1.07 -0.87
CA TRP A 64 6.81 -0.01 -0.83
C TRP A 64 6.15 0.11 0.54
N VAL A 65 5.52 1.28 0.76
CA VAL A 65 4.65 1.57 1.90
C VAL A 65 3.35 2.15 1.37
N ALA A 66 2.21 1.71 1.90
CA ALA A 66 0.91 2.15 1.46
C ALA A 66 0.02 2.59 2.63
N PHE A 67 -0.65 3.72 2.45
CA PHE A 67 -1.79 4.15 3.25
C PHE A 67 -3.06 3.64 2.61
N LYS A 68 -3.62 2.59 3.18
CA LYS A 68 -4.78 1.90 2.68
C LYS A 68 -6.03 2.39 3.39
N ASN A 69 -7.04 2.76 2.63
CA ASN A 69 -8.42 2.94 3.07
C ASN A 69 -9.29 1.79 2.55
N GLN A 70 -10.58 1.82 2.87
CA GLN A 70 -11.49 0.74 2.46
C GLN A 70 -11.52 0.50 0.94
N PHE A 71 -11.55 1.56 0.13
CA PHE A 71 -11.72 1.47 -1.33
C PHE A 71 -10.54 1.99 -2.14
N PHE A 72 -9.67 2.77 -1.55
CA PHE A 72 -8.54 3.41 -2.22
C PHE A 72 -7.28 3.28 -1.39
N SER A 73 -6.14 3.26 -2.07
CA SER A 73 -4.82 3.31 -1.44
C SER A 73 -3.94 4.35 -2.11
N CYS A 74 -3.04 4.88 -1.29
CA CYS A 74 -1.88 5.64 -1.72
C CYS A 74 -0.64 4.79 -1.40
N ALA A 75 0.01 4.22 -2.41
CA ALA A 75 1.26 3.48 -2.22
C ALA A 75 2.45 4.32 -2.67
N PHE A 76 3.48 4.36 -1.85
CA PHE A 76 4.76 4.97 -2.12
C PHE A 76 5.80 3.89 -2.35
N ILE A 77 6.33 3.84 -3.57
CA ILE A 77 7.14 2.74 -4.11
C ILE A 77 8.57 3.23 -4.26
N ALA A 78 9.51 2.49 -3.71
CA ALA A 78 10.93 2.76 -3.86
C ALA A 78 11.40 2.39 -5.28
N GLY A 79 12.33 3.17 -5.83
CA GLY A 79 12.98 2.80 -7.09
C GLY A 79 13.96 1.64 -6.96
N GLN A 80 14.56 1.50 -5.78
CA GLN A 80 15.36 0.33 -5.40
C GLN A 80 14.73 -0.30 -4.16
N THR A 81 15.05 0.23 -2.99
CA THR A 81 14.43 -0.09 -1.70
C THR A 81 14.49 1.13 -0.81
N PHE A 82 13.58 1.22 0.15
CA PHE A 82 13.76 2.06 1.32
C PHE A 82 14.58 1.28 2.35
N GLY A 83 15.72 1.83 2.76
CA GLY A 83 16.41 1.32 3.94
C GLY A 83 15.66 1.74 5.20
N ASN A 84 16.01 1.24 6.34
CA ASN A 84 15.46 1.52 7.68
C ASN A 84 14.27 2.48 7.69
N ALA A 85 13.09 1.96 7.94
CA ALA A 85 11.86 2.73 7.96
C ALA A 85 11.24 2.75 9.35
N LYS A 86 10.70 3.92 9.74
CA LYS A 86 9.87 4.08 10.93
C LYS A 86 8.44 4.34 10.51
N LEU A 87 7.57 3.50 10.97
CA LEU A 87 6.17 3.46 10.58
C LEU A 87 5.31 3.67 11.83
N TYR A 88 4.38 4.62 11.77
CA TYR A 88 3.48 4.92 12.88
C TYR A 88 2.04 5.01 12.37
N SER A 89 1.12 4.41 13.12
CA SER A 89 -0.32 4.46 12.90
C SER A 89 -1.02 4.83 14.20
N ASN A 90 -1.69 5.97 14.23
CA ASN A 90 -2.46 6.44 15.37
C ASN A 90 -3.93 6.48 15.02
N THR A 91 -4.77 5.78 15.79
CA THR A 91 -6.23 5.84 15.66
C THR A 91 -6.75 7.13 16.28
N LEU A 92 -7.55 7.86 15.52
CA LEU A 92 -8.15 9.12 15.96
C LEU A 92 -9.55 8.89 16.53
N GLU A 93 -10.01 9.81 17.37
CA GLU A 93 -11.30 9.68 18.04
C GLU A 93 -12.48 9.71 17.05
N GLN A 94 -13.48 8.87 17.33
CA GLN A 94 -14.74 8.90 16.59
C GLN A 94 -15.40 10.29 16.73
N GLY A 95 -15.81 10.86 15.59
CA GLY A 95 -16.39 12.20 15.54
C GLY A 95 -15.37 13.31 15.20
N SER A 96 -14.07 13.00 15.12
CA SER A 96 -13.04 13.93 14.64
C SER A 96 -13.14 14.22 13.13
N GLY A 97 -13.87 13.39 12.39
CA GLY A 97 -13.94 13.40 10.92
C GLY A 97 -12.79 12.66 10.25
N PHE A 98 -11.92 12.05 11.03
CA PHE A 98 -10.78 11.25 10.56
C PHE A 98 -10.77 9.89 11.26
N LEU A 99 -10.10 8.92 10.64
CA LEU A 99 -9.96 7.56 11.14
C LEU A 99 -8.61 7.36 11.82
N LYS A 100 -7.56 7.66 11.09
CA LYS A 100 -6.17 7.45 11.50
C LYS A 100 -5.25 8.56 11.01
N GLU A 101 -4.13 8.66 11.68
CA GLU A 101 -2.99 9.47 11.30
C GLU A 101 -1.78 8.56 11.12
N TYR A 102 -1.15 8.65 9.95
CA TYR A 102 0.01 7.85 9.58
C TYR A 102 1.23 8.74 9.42
N ASP A 103 2.35 8.29 9.97
CA ASP A 103 3.67 8.88 9.77
C ASP A 103 4.65 7.81 9.33
N VAL A 104 5.36 8.09 8.25
CA VAL A 104 6.41 7.24 7.71
C VAL A 104 7.68 8.05 7.55
N GLN A 105 8.79 7.54 8.04
CA GLN A 105 10.12 8.05 7.78
C GLN A 105 10.97 6.92 7.24
N ALA A 106 11.40 7.02 5.99
CA ALA A 106 12.16 5.99 5.31
C ALA A 106 13.43 6.59 4.68
N ASN A 107 14.50 5.83 4.68
CA ASN A 107 15.76 6.23 4.06
C ASN A 107 15.86 5.66 2.65
N THR A 108 16.35 6.44 1.71
CA THR A 108 16.62 5.97 0.34
C THR A 108 18.03 6.35 -0.09
N ALA A 109 18.63 5.54 -0.95
CA ALA A 109 19.94 5.82 -1.51
C ALA A 109 19.93 7.11 -2.35
N PHE A 110 20.96 7.90 -2.22
CA PHE A 110 21.11 9.16 -2.92
C PHE A 110 22.53 9.34 -3.45
N ASP A 111 22.64 9.67 -4.74
CA ASP A 111 23.90 10.05 -5.36
C ASP A 111 24.02 11.60 -5.44
N PRO A 112 24.84 12.23 -4.60
CA PRO A 112 25.03 13.68 -4.62
C PRO A 112 25.71 14.18 -5.90
N THR A 113 26.37 13.29 -6.67
CA THR A 113 26.98 13.66 -7.96
C THR A 113 25.97 13.82 -9.08
N GLY A 114 24.75 13.27 -8.90
CA GLY A 114 23.68 13.32 -9.89
C GLY A 114 23.84 12.39 -11.09
N LYS A 115 24.77 11.43 -11.00
CA LYS A 115 24.97 10.41 -12.05
C LYS A 115 23.92 9.31 -11.99
N GLN A 116 23.44 9.00 -10.79
CA GLN A 116 22.38 8.03 -10.56
C GLN A 116 21.17 8.75 -9.97
N PRO A 117 20.03 8.83 -10.67
CA PRO A 117 18.84 9.46 -10.13
C PRO A 117 18.20 8.56 -9.08
N THR A 118 17.80 9.16 -7.94
CA THR A 118 16.91 8.49 -6.99
C THR A 118 15.50 8.52 -7.57
N GLN A 119 14.94 7.34 -7.83
CA GLN A 119 13.60 7.21 -8.40
C GLN A 119 12.63 6.73 -7.33
N MET A 120 11.44 7.29 -7.33
CA MET A 120 10.34 6.92 -6.45
C MET A 120 9.03 7.11 -7.23
N GLN A 121 8.04 6.30 -6.92
CA GLN A 121 6.75 6.34 -7.58
C GLN A 121 5.61 6.41 -6.56
N PHE A 122 4.51 7.01 -6.96
CA PHE A 122 3.27 6.99 -6.22
C PHE A 122 2.19 6.27 -7.04
N TYR A 123 1.49 5.37 -6.39
CA TYR A 123 0.21 4.87 -6.87
C TYR A 123 -0.90 5.54 -6.06
N PHE A 124 -1.86 6.12 -6.74
CA PHE A 124 -3.10 6.62 -6.16
C PHE A 124 -4.26 5.97 -6.92
N GLY A 125 -4.99 5.09 -6.30
CA GLY A 125 -6.02 4.37 -7.03
C GLY A 125 -6.91 3.47 -6.17
N PRO A 126 -7.88 2.80 -6.82
CA PRO A 126 -8.79 1.91 -6.14
C PRO A 126 -8.11 0.62 -5.68
N ASN A 127 -8.61 0.07 -4.58
CA ASN A 127 -8.24 -1.26 -4.09
C ASN A 127 -8.95 -2.33 -4.93
N HIS A 128 -8.63 -2.37 -6.22
CA HIS A 128 -9.19 -3.34 -7.15
C HIS A 128 -8.09 -4.30 -7.60
N PHE A 129 -8.25 -5.57 -7.31
CA PHE A 129 -7.24 -6.61 -7.47
C PHE A 129 -6.53 -6.56 -8.83
N GLN A 130 -7.29 -6.60 -9.93
CA GLN A 130 -6.72 -6.61 -11.27
C GLN A 130 -6.05 -5.28 -11.65
N THR A 131 -6.55 -4.16 -11.12
CA THR A 131 -5.93 -2.85 -11.35
C THR A 131 -4.58 -2.79 -10.65
N LEU A 132 -4.49 -3.24 -9.40
CA LEU A 132 -3.24 -3.27 -8.64
C LEU A 132 -2.25 -4.25 -9.28
N GLN A 133 -2.68 -5.44 -9.65
CA GLN A 133 -1.85 -6.43 -10.33
C GLN A 133 -1.28 -5.90 -11.66
N ALA A 134 -2.04 -5.12 -12.41
CA ALA A 134 -1.57 -4.50 -13.66
C ALA A 134 -0.48 -3.44 -13.44
N HIS A 135 -0.22 -3.03 -12.21
CA HIS A 135 0.81 -2.05 -11.85
C HIS A 135 2.08 -2.68 -11.27
N ASN A 136 2.12 -4.00 -11.10
CA ASN A 136 3.30 -4.70 -10.56
C ASN A 136 4.52 -4.56 -11.45
N ASP A 137 4.33 -4.50 -12.77
CA ASP A 137 5.40 -4.32 -13.76
C ASP A 137 5.99 -2.91 -13.79
N LEU A 138 5.40 -1.95 -13.07
CA LEU A 138 5.90 -0.56 -13.01
C LEU A 138 7.08 -0.38 -12.06
N SER A 139 7.53 -1.43 -11.43
CA SER A 139 8.73 -1.43 -10.59
C SER A 139 9.96 -1.03 -11.40
N VAL A 140 10.69 -0.05 -10.91
CA VAL A 140 11.91 0.46 -11.56
C VAL A 140 13.05 -0.56 -11.54
N ASN A 141 13.07 -1.44 -10.54
CA ASN A 141 14.08 -2.47 -10.33
C ASN A 141 13.70 -3.84 -10.96
N GLY A 142 12.54 -3.92 -11.64
CA GLY A 142 12.05 -5.15 -12.26
C GLY A 142 11.52 -6.20 -11.28
N LYS A 143 11.31 -5.84 -10.01
CA LYS A 143 10.64 -6.70 -9.04
C LYS A 143 9.12 -6.70 -9.28
N ASP A 144 8.48 -7.81 -8.97
CA ASP A 144 7.03 -7.86 -8.81
C ASP A 144 6.66 -7.17 -7.49
N LEU A 145 5.84 -6.13 -7.58
CA LEU A 145 5.46 -5.33 -6.41
C LEU A 145 4.32 -5.97 -5.60
N GLU A 146 3.63 -6.95 -6.18
CA GLU A 146 2.48 -7.62 -5.57
C GLU A 146 1.48 -6.67 -4.89
N LEU A 147 1.24 -5.50 -5.51
CA LEU A 147 0.35 -4.46 -4.97
C LEU A 147 -1.08 -4.97 -4.74
N GLU A 148 -1.49 -6.04 -5.43
CA GLU A 148 -2.77 -6.70 -5.19
C GLU A 148 -2.92 -7.28 -3.79
N GLU A 149 -1.84 -7.48 -3.04
CA GLU A 149 -1.88 -7.89 -1.63
C GLU A 149 -2.49 -6.80 -0.72
N LEU A 150 -2.61 -5.56 -1.21
CA LEU A 150 -3.43 -4.52 -0.57
C LEU A 150 -4.91 -4.89 -0.51
N VAL A 151 -5.39 -5.79 -1.39
CA VAL A 151 -6.76 -6.30 -1.36
C VAL A 151 -6.84 -7.47 -0.39
N ASP A 152 -7.53 -7.26 0.74
CA ASP A 152 -7.76 -8.35 1.70
C ASP A 152 -8.74 -9.38 1.13
N LEU A 153 -8.23 -10.50 0.70
CA LEU A 153 -9.02 -11.64 0.19
C LEU A 153 -9.41 -12.66 1.30
N GLY A 154 -9.17 -12.31 2.56
CA GLY A 154 -9.51 -13.14 3.72
C GLY A 154 -8.49 -14.26 4.04
N TRP A 155 -8.91 -15.25 4.82
CA TRP A 155 -8.05 -16.34 5.27
C TRP A 155 -7.32 -17.04 4.11
N PRO A 156 -6.13 -17.64 4.33
CA PRO A 156 -5.31 -18.21 3.26
C PRO A 156 -6.03 -19.19 2.34
N LEU A 157 -6.92 -20.03 2.89
CA LEU A 157 -7.72 -20.98 2.11
C LEU A 157 -8.75 -20.25 1.23
N PHE A 158 -9.46 -19.27 1.79
CA PHE A 158 -10.43 -18.45 1.06
C PHE A 158 -9.74 -17.50 0.09
N ARG A 159 -8.55 -16.98 0.43
CA ARG A 159 -7.73 -16.17 -0.46
C ARG A 159 -7.40 -16.93 -1.75
N TRP A 160 -6.97 -18.19 -1.65
CA TRP A 160 -6.69 -19.03 -2.82
C TRP A 160 -7.94 -19.24 -3.69
N ILE A 161 -9.09 -19.60 -3.08
CA ILE A 161 -10.36 -19.77 -3.80
C ILE A 161 -10.78 -18.45 -4.45
N ASN A 162 -10.74 -17.35 -3.72
CA ASN A 162 -11.12 -16.04 -4.23
C ASN A 162 -10.20 -15.59 -5.37
N ARG A 163 -8.89 -15.74 -5.22
CA ARG A 163 -7.90 -15.34 -6.22
C ARG A 163 -8.02 -16.12 -7.53
N PHE A 164 -8.20 -17.45 -7.46
CA PHE A 164 -8.15 -18.31 -8.64
C PHE A 164 -9.53 -18.72 -9.19
N ILE A 165 -10.57 -18.63 -8.41
CA ILE A 165 -11.90 -19.09 -8.82
C ILE A 165 -12.89 -17.92 -8.85
N THR A 166 -13.11 -17.28 -7.70
CA THR A 166 -14.19 -16.30 -7.54
C THR A 166 -14.03 -15.08 -8.44
N LEU A 167 -12.83 -14.48 -8.48
CA LEU A 167 -12.56 -13.29 -9.31
C LEU A 167 -12.72 -13.58 -10.80
N TYR A 168 -12.18 -14.71 -11.28
CA TYR A 168 -12.27 -15.05 -12.70
C TYR A 168 -13.68 -15.44 -13.14
N ILE A 169 -14.40 -16.20 -12.30
CA ILE A 169 -15.79 -16.56 -12.61
C ILE A 169 -16.67 -15.32 -12.61
N PHE A 170 -16.48 -14.42 -11.64
CA PHE A 170 -17.23 -13.19 -11.54
C PHE A 170 -17.05 -12.30 -12.78
N ASP A 171 -15.80 -12.09 -13.21
CA ASP A 171 -15.50 -11.28 -14.39
C ASP A 171 -15.99 -11.93 -15.68
N TRP A 172 -15.90 -13.26 -15.79
CA TRP A 172 -16.43 -14.00 -16.92
C TRP A 172 -17.96 -13.86 -17.03
N LEU A 173 -18.70 -14.03 -15.93
CA LEU A 173 -20.15 -13.85 -15.90
C LEU A 173 -20.55 -12.40 -16.20
N LYS A 174 -19.81 -11.44 -15.67
CA LYS A 174 -20.01 -10.02 -15.94
C LYS A 174 -19.80 -9.69 -17.44
N GLY A 175 -18.80 -10.34 -18.08
CA GLY A 175 -18.52 -10.21 -19.49
C GLY A 175 -19.68 -10.64 -20.41
N TRP A 176 -20.61 -11.46 -19.91
CA TRP A 176 -21.84 -11.83 -20.62
C TRP A 176 -22.94 -10.78 -20.55
N GLY A 177 -22.68 -9.62 -19.94
CA GLY A 177 -23.67 -8.54 -19.82
C GLY A 177 -24.80 -8.83 -18.82
N LEU A 178 -24.63 -9.84 -17.95
CA LEU A 178 -25.61 -10.19 -16.91
C LEU A 178 -25.69 -9.08 -15.86
N ASN A 179 -26.89 -8.87 -15.33
CA ASN A 179 -27.07 -7.97 -14.20
C ASN A 179 -26.28 -8.48 -12.99
N MET A 180 -25.62 -7.56 -12.28
CA MET A 180 -24.76 -7.87 -11.12
C MET A 180 -25.50 -8.73 -10.06
N GLY A 181 -26.80 -8.48 -9.84
CA GLY A 181 -27.61 -9.26 -8.91
C GLY A 181 -27.79 -10.72 -9.34
N ILE A 182 -27.89 -10.98 -10.66
CA ILE A 182 -27.97 -12.34 -11.20
C ILE A 182 -26.63 -13.04 -11.06
N VAL A 183 -25.52 -12.34 -11.31
CA VAL A 183 -24.17 -12.87 -11.13
C VAL A 183 -23.93 -13.31 -9.68
N LEU A 184 -24.32 -12.48 -8.70
CA LEU A 184 -24.22 -12.79 -7.28
C LEU A 184 -25.12 -13.97 -6.84
N LEU A 185 -26.24 -14.18 -7.53
CA LEU A 185 -27.17 -15.27 -7.20
C LEU A 185 -26.71 -16.62 -7.76
N ILE A 186 -25.88 -16.60 -8.81
CA ILE A 186 -25.29 -17.81 -9.41
C ILE A 186 -24.04 -18.27 -8.65
N MET A 187 -23.33 -17.34 -8.03
CA MET A 187 -22.13 -17.61 -7.22
C MET A 187 -22.48 -18.03 -5.79
#